data_84bc81e4c455636d49987bc10800f728
#
_entry.id   84bc81e4c455636d49987bc10800f728
#
_cell.length_a   1.000
_cell.length_b   1.000
_cell.length_c   1.000
_cell.angle_alpha   90.00
_cell.angle_beta   90.00
_cell.angle_gamma   90.00
#
_symmetry.space_group_name_H-M   'P 1'
#
loop_
_entity.id
_entity.type
_entity.pdbx_description
1 polymer ?
#
loop_
_entity_poly.entity_id
_entity_poly.type
_entity_poly.pdbx_seq_one_letter_code
_entity_poly.pdbx_strand_id
1 'polypeptide(L)'
;MDFLPEHSADELKEKMQKAAPVKTAKVVRRANPDGPKGEIVHARVDERLIHGQVAMVWTNTVGATRILVANDEALKDEMVLSGLKMAKPVGVNLSITTVARAAKRLKENTYPGERVFVITKNIADMAKLIREGVEIGKVNVGNVAKREGSKNIRLWEPPQEFCSSSMRKN
;
A
#
# COMPACT_ATOMS: atom_id res chain seq x y z
N MET A 1 -19.77 40.21 -36.93
CA MET A 1 -20.23 39.42 -35.76
C MET A 1 -20.27 37.98 -36.21
N ASP A 2 -19.20 37.27 -35.96
CA ASP A 2 -19.06 35.86 -36.35
C ASP A 2 -19.70 34.97 -35.31
N PHE A 3 -20.77 34.29 -35.74
CA PHE A 3 -21.43 33.26 -34.94
C PHE A 3 -20.54 32.04 -34.91
N LEU A 4 -20.05 31.65 -33.72
CA LEU A 4 -19.45 30.35 -33.45
C LEU A 4 -20.50 29.25 -33.57
N PRO A 5 -20.26 28.15 -34.29
CA PRO A 5 -21.23 27.07 -34.38
C PRO A 5 -21.38 26.38 -33.03
N GLU A 6 -22.61 26.33 -32.55
CA GLU A 6 -23.00 25.53 -31.38
C GLU A 6 -22.80 24.03 -31.74
N HIS A 7 -21.78 23.42 -31.18
CA HIS A 7 -21.67 21.97 -31.20
C HIS A 7 -22.81 21.38 -30.37
N SER A 8 -23.69 20.65 -31.01
CA SER A 8 -24.86 20.06 -30.33
C SER A 8 -24.38 19.03 -29.28
N ALA A 9 -25.09 18.99 -28.16
CA ALA A 9 -24.79 18.07 -27.03
C ALA A 9 -24.78 16.59 -27.45
N ASP A 10 -25.34 16.26 -28.59
CA ASP A 10 -25.41 14.90 -29.13
C ASP A 10 -24.10 14.45 -29.80
N GLU A 11 -23.36 15.35 -30.44
CA GLU A 11 -22.03 15.02 -30.99
C GLU A 11 -20.99 14.76 -29.89
N LEU A 12 -21.10 15.44 -28.75
CA LEU A 12 -20.26 15.19 -27.57
C LEU A 12 -20.55 13.83 -26.95
N LYS A 13 -21.82 13.40 -26.90
CA LYS A 13 -22.21 12.08 -26.40
C LYS A 13 -21.70 10.95 -27.30
N GLU A 14 -21.74 11.13 -28.61
CA GLU A 14 -21.27 10.13 -29.57
C GLU A 14 -19.74 9.93 -29.51
N LYS A 15 -18.98 11.03 -29.30
CA LYS A 15 -17.52 10.96 -29.11
C LYS A 15 -17.13 10.32 -27.78
N MET A 16 -17.94 10.49 -26.71
CA MET A 16 -17.73 9.83 -25.42
C MET A 16 -18.04 8.33 -25.46
N GLN A 17 -18.98 7.88 -26.28
CA GLN A 17 -19.31 6.45 -26.43
C GLN A 17 -18.32 5.69 -27.32
N LYS A 18 -17.57 6.37 -28.19
CA LYS A 18 -16.55 5.74 -29.05
C LYS A 18 -15.16 5.63 -28.42
N ALA A 19 -14.97 6.14 -27.21
CA ALA A 19 -13.77 5.84 -26.43
C ALA A 19 -13.83 4.40 -25.94
N ALA A 20 -13.36 3.48 -26.77
CA ALA A 20 -13.17 2.08 -26.37
C ALA A 20 -12.36 2.06 -25.06
N PRO A 21 -12.73 1.20 -24.09
CA PRO A 21 -11.98 1.07 -22.86
C PRO A 21 -10.53 0.74 -23.25
N VAL A 22 -9.61 1.64 -22.92
CA VAL A 22 -8.18 1.39 -23.03
C VAL A 22 -7.94 0.15 -22.18
N LYS A 23 -7.80 -0.99 -22.85
CA LYS A 23 -7.35 -2.23 -22.21
C LYS A 23 -5.95 -1.91 -21.69
N THR A 24 -5.86 -1.46 -20.44
CA THR A 24 -4.59 -1.41 -19.73
C THR A 24 -4.07 -2.84 -19.75
N ALA A 25 -3.15 -3.11 -20.65
CA ALA A 25 -2.45 -4.37 -20.69
C ALA A 25 -1.92 -4.60 -19.27
N LYS A 26 -2.46 -5.62 -18.59
CA LYS A 26 -1.89 -6.10 -17.33
C LYS A 26 -0.46 -6.49 -17.69
N VAL A 27 0.48 -5.62 -17.38
CA VAL A 27 1.90 -5.98 -17.40
C VAL A 27 2.05 -7.04 -16.33
N VAL A 28 1.91 -8.30 -16.74
CA VAL A 28 2.24 -9.44 -15.91
C VAL A 28 3.75 -9.41 -15.79
N ARG A 29 4.24 -8.71 -14.76
CA ARG A 29 5.66 -8.80 -14.41
C ARG A 29 5.91 -10.23 -14.00
N ARG A 30 6.67 -10.94 -14.83
CA ARG A 30 7.11 -12.29 -14.53
C ARG A 30 8.08 -12.21 -13.37
N ALA A 31 7.97 -13.17 -12.44
CA ALA A 31 8.97 -13.36 -11.41
C ALA A 31 10.35 -13.50 -12.08
N ASN A 32 11.31 -12.75 -11.59
CA ASN A 32 12.71 -12.89 -12.03
C ASN A 32 13.53 -13.36 -10.82
N PRO A 33 13.66 -14.68 -10.63
CA PRO A 33 14.38 -15.22 -9.48
C PRO A 33 15.87 -14.84 -9.46
N ASP A 34 16.44 -14.55 -10.63
CA ASP A 34 17.87 -14.20 -10.79
C ASP A 34 18.13 -12.68 -10.76
N GLY A 35 17.09 -11.87 -10.64
CA GLY A 35 17.21 -10.42 -10.55
C GLY A 35 17.61 -9.93 -9.16
N PRO A 36 17.95 -8.63 -9.00
CA PRO A 36 18.22 -8.06 -7.69
C PRO A 36 17.01 -8.28 -6.77
N LYS A 37 17.24 -8.78 -5.56
CA LYS A 37 16.16 -9.08 -4.61
C LYS A 37 15.37 -7.80 -4.29
N GLY A 38 14.04 -7.88 -4.38
CA GLY A 38 13.16 -6.82 -3.89
C GLY A 38 13.26 -6.72 -2.37
N GLU A 39 13.29 -5.51 -1.84
CA GLU A 39 13.45 -5.24 -0.41
C GLU A 39 12.11 -4.84 0.22
N ILE A 40 11.75 -5.46 1.36
CA ILE A 40 10.64 -4.98 2.18
C ILE A 40 11.18 -3.85 3.07
N VAL A 41 10.95 -2.61 2.68
CA VAL A 41 11.46 -1.42 3.40
C VAL A 41 10.60 -1.05 4.59
N HIS A 42 9.32 -1.42 4.57
CA HIS A 42 8.39 -1.17 5.66
C HIS A 42 7.22 -2.14 5.64
N ALA A 43 6.73 -2.51 6.81
CA ALA A 43 5.51 -3.28 6.98
C ALA A 43 4.60 -2.59 8.01
N ARG A 44 3.33 -2.43 7.66
CA ARG A 44 2.35 -1.74 8.49
C ARG A 44 1.03 -2.50 8.55
N VAL A 45 0.46 -2.53 9.74
CA VAL A 45 -0.94 -2.94 9.95
C VAL A 45 -1.77 -1.69 10.13
N ASP A 46 -2.76 -1.49 9.26
CA ASP A 46 -3.69 -0.36 9.35
C ASP A 46 -5.05 -0.76 8.77
N GLU A 47 -6.10 -0.68 9.58
CA GLU A 47 -7.45 -1.10 9.19
C GLU A 47 -7.98 -0.35 7.95
N ARG A 48 -7.55 0.89 7.78
CA ARG A 48 -7.94 1.73 6.64
C ARG A 48 -7.12 1.44 5.38
N LEU A 49 -6.09 0.56 5.47
CA LEU A 49 -5.16 0.26 4.39
C LEU A 49 -4.45 1.52 3.87
N ILE A 50 -4.53 1.80 2.56
CA ILE A 50 -3.96 3.02 1.99
C ILE A 50 -4.98 4.15 2.14
N HIS A 51 -4.58 5.23 2.77
CA HIS A 51 -5.42 6.42 2.91
C HIS A 51 -4.55 7.69 2.97
N GLY A 52 -4.97 8.71 2.24
CA GLY A 52 -4.50 10.09 2.27
C GLY A 52 -3.03 10.33 2.65
N GLN A 53 -2.83 11.22 3.60
CA GLN A 53 -1.50 11.66 4.05
C GLN A 53 -0.62 10.53 4.59
N VAL A 54 -1.22 9.51 5.24
CA VAL A 54 -0.43 8.42 5.83
C VAL A 54 0.30 7.62 4.76
N ALA A 55 -0.38 7.30 3.66
CA ALA A 55 0.25 6.61 2.55
C ALA A 55 1.38 7.45 1.93
N MET A 56 1.13 8.74 1.70
CA MET A 56 2.13 9.64 1.12
C MET A 56 3.32 9.85 2.05
N VAL A 57 3.08 10.14 3.33
CA VAL A 57 4.15 10.38 4.31
C VAL A 57 5.02 9.14 4.47
N TRP A 58 4.42 7.99 4.76
CA TRP A 58 5.20 6.76 4.95
C TRP A 58 5.92 6.32 3.69
N THR A 59 5.26 6.38 2.53
CA THR A 59 5.88 5.99 1.26
C THR A 59 7.13 6.81 0.94
N ASN A 60 7.05 8.14 1.13
CA ASN A 60 8.19 9.02 0.91
C ASN A 60 9.28 8.83 1.97
N THR A 61 8.91 8.71 3.24
CA THR A 61 9.86 8.55 4.35
C THR A 61 10.70 7.28 4.19
N VAL A 62 10.08 6.17 3.78
CA VAL A 62 10.80 4.90 3.61
C VAL A 62 11.36 4.72 2.19
N GLY A 63 11.09 5.64 1.28
CA GLY A 63 11.53 5.56 -0.11
C GLY A 63 10.95 4.35 -0.85
N ALA A 64 9.70 4.02 -0.60
CA ALA A 64 9.06 2.89 -1.25
C ALA A 64 8.74 3.17 -2.70
N THR A 65 9.07 2.24 -3.59
CA THR A 65 8.70 2.32 -5.01
C THR A 65 7.43 1.54 -5.32
N ARG A 66 7.02 0.67 -4.38
CA ARG A 66 5.79 -0.13 -4.48
C ARG A 66 5.08 -0.23 -3.13
N ILE A 67 3.76 -0.10 -3.17
CA ILE A 67 2.87 -0.48 -2.07
C ILE A 67 2.23 -1.83 -2.42
N LEU A 68 2.35 -2.79 -1.50
CA LEU A 68 1.71 -4.10 -1.59
C LEU A 68 0.65 -4.22 -0.50
N VAL A 69 -0.60 -4.18 -0.90
CA VAL A 69 -1.75 -4.42 -0.01
C VAL A 69 -2.07 -5.90 -0.02
N ALA A 70 -1.91 -6.55 1.12
CA ALA A 70 -2.27 -7.95 1.33
C ALA A 70 -3.55 -8.03 2.17
N ASN A 71 -4.70 -8.22 1.51
CA ASN A 71 -5.99 -8.39 2.16
C ASN A 71 -6.98 -9.11 1.24
N ASP A 72 -7.59 -10.16 1.76
CA ASP A 72 -8.48 -11.02 0.98
C ASP A 72 -9.86 -10.37 0.75
N GLU A 73 -10.32 -9.53 1.69
CA GLU A 73 -11.62 -8.85 1.62
C GLU A 73 -11.59 -7.69 0.61
N ALA A 74 -10.50 -6.93 0.57
CA ALA A 74 -10.37 -5.77 -0.32
C ALA A 74 -10.50 -6.14 -1.81
N LEU A 75 -10.22 -7.39 -2.17
CA LEU A 75 -10.36 -7.86 -3.55
C LEU A 75 -11.80 -8.16 -3.95
N LYS A 76 -12.70 -8.31 -3.00
CA LYS A 76 -14.12 -8.62 -3.22
C LYS A 76 -14.98 -7.36 -3.34
N ASP A 77 -14.45 -6.22 -2.93
CA ASP A 77 -15.16 -4.95 -2.90
C ASP A 77 -14.56 -3.97 -3.91
N GLU A 78 -15.31 -3.70 -4.99
CA GLU A 78 -14.88 -2.78 -6.05
C GLU A 78 -14.73 -1.34 -5.56
N MET A 79 -15.53 -0.92 -4.58
CA MET A 79 -15.43 0.42 -4.01
C MET A 79 -14.13 0.59 -3.23
N VAL A 80 -13.76 -0.42 -2.43
CA VAL A 80 -12.48 -0.46 -1.71
C VAL A 80 -11.32 -0.46 -2.70
N LEU A 81 -11.38 -1.28 -3.75
CA LEU A 81 -10.35 -1.33 -4.79
C LEU A 81 -10.18 0.02 -5.50
N SER A 82 -11.27 0.69 -5.81
CA SER A 82 -11.25 2.02 -6.44
C SER A 82 -10.63 3.05 -5.50
N GLY A 83 -11.05 3.06 -4.23
CA GLY A 83 -10.49 3.94 -3.21
C GLY A 83 -8.99 3.76 -3.01
N LEU A 84 -8.51 2.52 -2.94
CA LEU A 84 -7.08 2.22 -2.84
C LEU A 84 -6.27 2.69 -4.06
N LYS A 85 -6.83 2.54 -5.26
CA LYS A 85 -6.19 3.03 -6.50
C LYS A 85 -6.10 4.56 -6.52
N MET A 86 -7.13 5.25 -6.03
CA MET A 86 -7.15 6.71 -5.93
C MET A 86 -6.21 7.24 -4.84
N ALA A 87 -6.10 6.53 -3.73
CA ALA A 87 -5.22 6.91 -2.62
C ALA A 87 -3.73 6.64 -2.90
N LYS A 88 -3.40 5.98 -3.99
CA LYS A 88 -2.03 5.64 -4.38
C LYS A 88 -1.22 6.91 -4.70
N PRO A 89 -0.03 7.10 -4.09
CA PRO A 89 0.86 8.21 -4.43
C PRO A 89 1.32 8.15 -5.89
N VAL A 90 1.56 9.34 -6.48
CA VAL A 90 2.11 9.45 -7.83
C VAL A 90 3.52 8.85 -7.85
N GLY A 91 3.85 8.14 -8.94
CA GLY A 91 5.17 7.52 -9.11
C GLY A 91 5.38 6.20 -8.38
N VAL A 92 4.45 5.79 -7.51
CA VAL A 92 4.53 4.54 -6.75
C VAL A 92 3.67 3.46 -7.41
N ASN A 93 4.20 2.26 -7.52
CA ASN A 93 3.45 1.11 -8.02
C ASN A 93 2.50 0.58 -6.92
N LEU A 94 1.31 0.12 -7.29
CA LEU A 94 0.36 -0.50 -6.38
C LEU A 94 0.07 -1.94 -6.78
N SER A 95 0.13 -2.83 -5.82
CA SER A 95 -0.34 -4.21 -5.96
C SER A 95 -1.33 -4.51 -4.84
N ILE A 96 -2.52 -4.97 -5.19
CA ILE A 96 -3.54 -5.42 -4.24
C ILE A 96 -3.72 -6.91 -4.48
N THR A 97 -3.62 -7.73 -3.44
CA THR A 97 -3.63 -9.18 -3.60
C THR A 97 -4.06 -9.88 -2.30
N THR A 98 -4.39 -11.16 -2.40
CA THR A 98 -4.65 -11.99 -1.21
C THR A 98 -3.38 -12.16 -0.39
N VAL A 99 -3.53 -12.44 0.90
CA VAL A 99 -2.39 -12.65 1.82
C VAL A 99 -1.50 -13.79 1.33
N ALA A 100 -2.08 -14.92 0.93
CA ALA A 100 -1.32 -16.07 0.40
C ALA A 100 -0.55 -15.73 -0.88
N ARG A 101 -1.18 -14.99 -1.81
CA ARG A 101 -0.51 -14.57 -3.04
C ARG A 101 0.57 -13.51 -2.78
N ALA A 102 0.38 -12.64 -1.79
CA ALA A 102 1.41 -11.69 -1.36
C ALA A 102 2.65 -12.41 -0.86
N ALA A 103 2.48 -13.40 0.03
CA ALA A 103 3.58 -14.22 0.55
C ALA A 103 4.34 -14.92 -0.59
N LYS A 104 3.62 -15.57 -1.50
CA LYS A 104 4.22 -16.22 -2.66
C LYS A 104 5.05 -15.24 -3.50
N ARG A 105 4.49 -14.08 -3.85
CA ARG A 105 5.17 -13.07 -4.68
C ARG A 105 6.42 -12.49 -4.03
N LEU A 106 6.38 -12.25 -2.72
CA LEU A 106 7.53 -11.75 -1.98
C LEU A 106 8.67 -12.79 -1.91
N LYS A 107 8.33 -14.07 -1.74
CA LYS A 107 9.32 -15.17 -1.76
C LYS A 107 9.91 -15.42 -3.14
N GLU A 108 9.10 -15.37 -4.18
CA GLU A 108 9.50 -15.62 -5.58
C GLU A 108 10.18 -14.43 -6.24
N ASN A 109 10.52 -13.38 -5.48
CA ASN A 109 11.11 -12.15 -6.02
C ASN A 109 10.35 -11.58 -7.23
N THR A 110 9.02 -11.53 -7.14
CA THR A 110 8.17 -10.97 -8.21
C THR A 110 8.40 -9.47 -8.42
N TYR A 111 9.03 -8.79 -7.46
CA TYR A 111 9.31 -7.35 -7.48
C TYR A 111 10.81 -7.06 -7.44
N PRO A 112 11.59 -7.51 -8.46
CA PRO A 112 13.04 -7.38 -8.45
C PRO A 112 13.46 -5.90 -8.44
N GLY A 113 14.39 -5.57 -7.54
CA GLY A 113 14.92 -4.21 -7.37
C GLY A 113 13.93 -3.18 -6.85
N GLU A 114 12.71 -3.58 -6.47
CA GLU A 114 11.73 -2.65 -5.93
C GLU A 114 11.80 -2.58 -4.40
N ARG A 115 11.55 -1.40 -3.86
CA ARG A 115 11.42 -1.14 -2.43
C ARG A 115 9.95 -1.25 -2.05
N VAL A 116 9.60 -2.36 -1.40
CA VAL A 116 8.20 -2.74 -1.15
C VAL A 116 7.75 -2.30 0.23
N PHE A 117 6.67 -1.52 0.29
CA PHE A 117 5.95 -1.21 1.50
C PHE A 117 4.74 -2.14 1.61
N VAL A 118 4.75 -3.03 2.58
CA VAL A 118 3.68 -4.02 2.80
C VAL A 118 2.64 -3.45 3.77
N ILE A 119 1.37 -3.51 3.39
CA ILE A 119 0.25 -3.08 4.22
C ILE A 119 -0.77 -4.22 4.35
N THR A 120 -1.19 -4.51 5.59
CA THR A 120 -2.28 -5.43 5.89
C THR A 120 -3.37 -4.73 6.70
N LYS A 121 -4.60 -5.20 6.63
CA LYS A 121 -5.74 -4.63 7.35
C LYS A 121 -5.69 -4.94 8.85
N ASN A 122 -5.19 -6.10 9.22
CA ASN A 122 -5.19 -6.59 10.59
C ASN A 122 -3.91 -7.35 10.92
N ILE A 123 -3.70 -7.58 12.23
CA ILE A 123 -2.52 -8.29 12.74
C ILE A 123 -2.51 -9.75 12.29
N ALA A 124 -3.67 -10.39 12.15
CA ALA A 124 -3.75 -11.79 11.72
C ALA A 124 -3.22 -12.00 10.30
N ASP A 125 -3.54 -11.09 9.38
CA ASP A 125 -3.03 -11.11 7.99
C ASP A 125 -1.50 -10.92 7.98
N MET A 126 -0.97 -10.01 8.79
CA MET A 126 0.48 -9.79 8.92
C MET A 126 1.17 -11.02 9.51
N ALA A 127 0.61 -11.61 10.56
CA ALA A 127 1.13 -12.84 11.16
C ALA A 127 1.11 -14.02 10.16
N LYS A 128 0.08 -14.09 9.31
CA LYS A 128 0.00 -15.10 8.25
C LYS A 128 1.13 -14.93 7.23
N LEU A 129 1.44 -13.70 6.79
CA LEU A 129 2.58 -13.45 5.91
C LEU A 129 3.90 -13.94 6.51
N ILE A 130 4.14 -13.66 7.80
CA ILE A 130 5.34 -14.09 8.50
C ILE A 130 5.40 -15.62 8.63
N ARG A 131 4.30 -16.28 8.97
CA ARG A 131 4.21 -17.75 9.04
C ARG A 131 4.43 -18.43 7.70
N GLU A 132 4.04 -17.79 6.61
CA GLU A 132 4.30 -18.24 5.24
C GLU A 132 5.78 -18.08 4.83
N GLY A 133 6.64 -17.57 5.73
CA GLY A 133 8.08 -17.45 5.51
C GLY A 133 8.49 -16.14 4.83
N VAL A 134 7.69 -15.08 4.92
CA VAL A 134 8.11 -13.75 4.48
C VAL A 134 8.97 -13.11 5.57
N GLU A 135 10.18 -12.71 5.22
CA GLU A 135 11.11 -12.04 6.15
C GLU A 135 10.69 -10.58 6.37
N ILE A 136 10.07 -10.30 7.50
CA ILE A 136 9.65 -8.96 7.90
C ILE A 136 10.36 -8.59 9.21
N GLY A 137 11.31 -7.68 9.15
CA GLY A 137 12.13 -7.31 10.31
C GLY A 137 11.38 -6.52 11.37
N LYS A 138 10.57 -5.55 10.96
CA LYS A 138 9.79 -4.68 11.87
C LYS A 138 8.40 -4.44 11.30
N VAL A 139 7.40 -4.46 12.19
CA VAL A 139 6.01 -4.16 11.84
C VAL A 139 5.56 -2.92 12.61
N ASN A 140 5.08 -1.92 11.88
CA ASN A 140 4.42 -0.76 12.47
C ASN A 140 2.92 -1.05 12.62
N VAL A 141 2.39 -0.88 13.81
CA VAL A 141 0.96 -1.02 14.07
C VAL A 141 0.34 0.38 14.11
N GLY A 142 -0.49 0.66 13.11
CA GLY A 142 -1.22 1.92 12.99
C GLY A 142 -2.60 1.84 13.64
N ASN A 143 -3.63 2.26 12.88
CA ASN A 143 -5.00 2.18 13.37
C ASN A 143 -5.52 0.74 13.29
N VAL A 144 -5.78 0.14 14.45
CA VAL A 144 -6.36 -1.19 14.58
C VAL A 144 -7.59 -1.10 15.46
N ALA A 145 -8.74 -1.58 14.99
CA ALA A 145 -9.96 -1.60 15.77
C ALA A 145 -9.78 -2.45 17.04
N LYS A 146 -10.24 -1.92 18.16
CA LYS A 146 -10.33 -2.69 19.39
C LYS A 146 -11.36 -3.80 19.20
N ARG A 147 -10.91 -5.03 19.30
CA ARG A 147 -11.80 -6.20 19.38
C ARG A 147 -12.05 -6.56 20.83
N GLU A 148 -13.22 -7.13 21.11
CA GLU A 148 -13.55 -7.66 22.42
C GLU A 148 -12.47 -8.66 22.86
N GLY A 149 -11.91 -8.49 24.07
CA GLY A 149 -10.78 -9.29 24.58
C GLY A 149 -9.38 -8.77 24.19
N SER A 150 -9.26 -7.69 23.44
CA SER A 150 -7.94 -7.10 23.16
C SER A 150 -7.36 -6.41 24.39
N LYS A 151 -6.14 -6.78 24.79
CA LYS A 151 -5.39 -6.09 25.84
C LYS A 151 -4.67 -4.88 25.25
N ASN A 152 -4.73 -3.74 25.96
CA ASN A 152 -3.88 -2.60 25.61
C ASN A 152 -2.42 -2.97 25.88
N ILE A 153 -1.64 -3.16 24.84
CA ILE A 153 -0.20 -3.29 24.97
C ILE A 153 0.36 -1.87 24.77
N ARG A 154 0.96 -1.30 25.83
CA ARG A 154 1.78 -0.10 25.69
C ARG A 154 3.03 -0.51 24.90
N LEU A 155 3.06 -0.18 23.63
CA LEU A 155 4.23 -0.35 22.80
C LEU A 155 5.22 0.75 23.15
N TRP A 156 6.19 0.39 24.00
CA TRP A 156 7.43 1.11 24.27
C TRP A 156 7.32 2.53 24.82
N GLU A 157 7.55 2.68 26.12
CA GLU A 157 8.05 3.92 26.70
C GLU A 157 9.58 3.94 26.50
N PRO A 158 10.16 5.01 25.90
CA PRO A 158 11.61 5.12 25.84
C PRO A 158 12.17 5.16 27.28
N PRO A 159 13.32 4.52 27.55
CA PRO A 159 13.95 4.61 28.85
C PRO A 159 14.12 6.10 29.23
N GLN A 160 13.72 6.45 30.45
CA GLN A 160 13.75 7.80 31.00
C GLN A 160 15.18 8.38 31.10
N GLU A 161 16.21 7.58 30.79
CA GLU A 161 17.61 7.96 30.97
C GLU A 161 18.16 8.87 29.87
N PHE A 162 17.41 9.11 28.79
CA PHE A 162 17.90 9.95 27.68
C PHE A 162 17.60 11.45 27.85
N CYS A 163 16.87 11.86 28.87
CA CYS A 163 16.41 13.25 29.04
C CYS A 163 17.16 14.03 30.16
N SER A 164 18.12 13.45 30.86
CA SER A 164 18.72 14.12 32.04
C SER A 164 20.19 14.59 31.91
N SER A 165 20.82 14.45 30.75
CA SER A 165 22.26 14.84 30.63
C SER A 165 22.58 16.10 29.82
N SER A 166 21.58 16.92 29.46
CA SER A 166 21.85 18.13 28.64
C SER A 166 21.50 19.48 29.30
N MET A 167 21.18 19.51 30.61
CA MET A 167 20.98 20.80 31.33
C MET A 167 21.75 20.83 32.64
N ARG A 168 23.07 20.79 32.57
CA ARG A 168 23.93 21.38 33.60
C ARG A 168 25.24 21.75 32.97
N LYS A 169 25.33 22.99 32.50
CA LYS A 169 26.55 23.83 32.61
C LYS A 169 26.22 25.30 32.33
N ASN A 170 26.34 26.06 33.38
CA ASN A 170 26.57 27.52 33.50
C ASN A 170 25.42 28.43 33.08
#